data_2fe3322822cce79639f5153ff727f1e9
#
_entry.id   2fe3322822cce79639f5153ff727f1e9
#
_cell.length_a   1.000
_cell.length_b   1.000
_cell.length_c   1.000
_cell.angle_alpha   90.00
_cell.angle_beta   90.00
_cell.angle_gamma   90.00
#
_symmetry.space_group_name_H-M   'P 1'
#
loop_
_entity.id
_entity.type
_entity.pdbx_description
1 polymer ?
#
loop_
_entity_poly.entity_id
_entity_poly.type
_entity_poly.pdbx_seq_one_letter_code
_entity_poly.pdbx_strand_id
1 'polypeptide(L)'
;MQYSNKPLRSDGEQARRRLLSTALVLFARHGYAKTSIRAISEAAQTNVASISYYFGDKQGLYRAIFEDPELNPGFDPVGIDPAGLDLRSLVDLLLRELVEPLKKSSEQVLLCMKLHFREMVEPTGMWQSEIENNIKPAHAFLVAALCKHFGLDQADDDIHRLAFEISGMGIMLHVGHEVIQIIRPQLLKTADALDRYHERLLSYSMALVALEERRRNTFFNAN
;
A
#
# COMPACT_ATOMS: atom_id res chain seq x y z
N MET A 1 49.18 -8.38 -19.55
CA MET A 1 47.99 -7.55 -19.80
C MET A 1 46.78 -8.27 -19.20
N GLN A 2 46.38 -7.86 -18.00
CA GLN A 2 45.18 -8.38 -17.34
C GLN A 2 44.01 -7.44 -17.70
N TYR A 3 43.07 -7.91 -18.51
CA TYR A 3 41.81 -7.24 -18.72
C TYR A 3 40.92 -7.48 -17.47
N SER A 4 40.71 -6.42 -16.69
CA SER A 4 39.78 -6.39 -15.58
C SER A 4 38.37 -6.48 -16.14
N ASN A 5 37.73 -7.63 -15.93
CA ASN A 5 36.38 -7.91 -16.41
C ASN A 5 35.36 -7.72 -15.25
N LYS A 6 35.09 -6.46 -14.86
CA LYS A 6 34.07 -6.15 -13.86
C LYS A 6 33.60 -4.69 -13.90
N PRO A 7 32.81 -4.23 -14.88
CA PRO A 7 31.81 -3.18 -14.65
C PRO A 7 30.45 -3.40 -15.28
N LEU A 8 30.31 -4.25 -16.31
CA LEU A 8 29.08 -4.30 -17.12
C LEU A 8 27.76 -4.69 -16.40
N ARG A 9 27.84 -5.44 -15.30
CA ARG A 9 26.62 -5.80 -14.51
C ARG A 9 26.17 -4.69 -13.56
N SER A 10 27.11 -3.96 -12.98
CA SER A 10 26.81 -2.88 -12.03
C SER A 10 26.20 -1.64 -12.71
N ASP A 11 26.70 -1.27 -13.90
CA ASP A 11 26.20 -0.10 -14.64
C ASP A 11 24.81 -0.32 -15.22
N GLY A 12 24.53 -1.55 -15.69
CA GLY A 12 23.21 -1.94 -16.18
C GLY A 12 22.16 -1.94 -15.06
N GLU A 13 22.49 -2.48 -13.90
CA GLU A 13 21.58 -2.48 -12.75
C GLU A 13 21.33 -1.06 -12.22
N GLN A 14 22.35 -0.23 -12.18
CA GLN A 14 22.17 1.18 -11.82
C GLN A 14 21.30 1.94 -12.81
N ALA A 15 21.43 1.69 -14.12
CA ALA A 15 20.58 2.29 -15.14
C ALA A 15 19.12 1.84 -14.99
N ARG A 16 18.89 0.55 -14.73
CA ARG A 16 17.56 -0.01 -14.47
C ARG A 16 16.92 0.65 -13.23
N ARG A 17 17.65 0.75 -12.13
CA ARG A 17 17.18 1.40 -10.88
C ARG A 17 16.89 2.89 -11.09
N ARG A 18 17.75 3.63 -11.80
CA ARG A 18 17.48 5.05 -12.14
C ARG A 18 16.22 5.22 -12.95
N LEU A 19 15.99 4.36 -13.95
CA LEU A 19 14.75 4.39 -14.73
C LEU A 19 13.53 4.13 -13.85
N LEU A 20 13.58 3.12 -12.99
CA LEU A 20 12.48 2.73 -12.13
C LEU A 20 12.12 3.84 -11.12
N SER A 21 13.13 4.38 -10.42
CA SER A 21 12.91 5.47 -9.45
C SER A 21 12.44 6.76 -10.12
N THR A 22 12.97 7.11 -11.30
CA THR A 22 12.53 8.29 -12.06
C THR A 22 11.09 8.11 -12.57
N ALA A 23 10.76 6.91 -13.05
CA ALA A 23 9.40 6.59 -13.49
C ALA A 23 8.40 6.69 -12.35
N LEU A 24 8.74 6.17 -11.16
CA LEU A 24 7.91 6.31 -9.96
C LEU A 24 7.60 7.78 -9.66
N VAL A 25 8.61 8.65 -9.64
CA VAL A 25 8.40 10.09 -9.39
C VAL A 25 7.46 10.72 -10.42
N LEU A 26 7.70 10.46 -11.70
CA LEU A 26 6.91 11.07 -12.77
C LEU A 26 5.48 10.52 -12.82
N PHE A 27 5.29 9.23 -12.66
CA PHE A 27 3.96 8.62 -12.58
C PHE A 27 3.17 9.07 -11.35
N ALA A 28 3.81 9.13 -10.19
CA ALA A 28 3.16 9.61 -8.96
C ALA A 28 2.73 11.08 -9.05
N ARG A 29 3.53 11.93 -9.74
CA ARG A 29 3.23 13.36 -9.91
C ARG A 29 2.23 13.66 -11.02
N HIS A 30 2.38 13.04 -12.18
CA HIS A 30 1.64 13.40 -13.39
C HIS A 30 0.60 12.37 -13.81
N GLY A 31 0.64 11.17 -13.23
CA GLY A 31 -0.18 10.03 -13.60
C GLY A 31 0.37 9.28 -14.83
N TYR A 32 -0.15 8.07 -15.02
CA TYR A 32 0.27 7.22 -16.12
C TYR A 32 0.07 7.86 -17.48
N ALA A 33 -1.14 8.37 -17.77
CA ALA A 33 -1.49 8.89 -19.10
C ALA A 33 -0.58 10.04 -19.56
N LYS A 34 -0.28 10.99 -18.66
CA LYS A 34 0.49 12.21 -18.97
C LYS A 34 2.01 12.02 -18.94
N THR A 35 2.51 10.87 -18.51
CA THR A 35 3.95 10.58 -18.44
C THR A 35 4.39 9.83 -19.67
N SER A 36 5.38 10.33 -20.41
CA SER A 36 5.93 9.65 -21.60
C SER A 36 7.25 8.92 -21.28
N ILE A 37 7.53 7.83 -22.00
CA ILE A 37 8.82 7.11 -21.90
C ILE A 37 10.01 8.02 -22.25
N ARG A 38 9.80 9.00 -23.14
CA ARG A 38 10.83 9.98 -23.50
C ARG A 38 11.15 10.90 -22.32
N ALA A 39 10.14 11.43 -21.63
CA ALA A 39 10.34 12.24 -20.44
C ALA A 39 11.04 11.46 -19.31
N ILE A 40 10.69 10.15 -19.14
CA ILE A 40 11.34 9.30 -18.17
C ILE A 40 12.81 9.09 -18.51
N SER A 41 13.13 8.73 -19.77
CA SER A 41 14.52 8.47 -20.19
C SER A 41 15.39 9.73 -20.12
N GLU A 42 14.87 10.90 -20.52
CA GLU A 42 15.54 12.20 -20.38
C GLU A 42 15.85 12.51 -18.90
N ALA A 43 14.87 12.40 -18.03
CA ALA A 43 15.04 12.66 -16.58
C ALA A 43 15.98 11.65 -15.90
N ALA A 44 15.97 10.38 -16.34
CA ALA A 44 16.86 9.33 -15.85
C ALA A 44 18.27 9.39 -16.46
N GLN A 45 18.51 10.31 -17.43
CA GLN A 45 19.76 10.40 -18.20
C GLN A 45 20.12 9.05 -18.87
N THR A 46 19.14 8.42 -19.51
CA THR A 46 19.27 7.16 -20.20
C THR A 46 18.73 7.24 -21.63
N ASN A 47 18.91 6.17 -22.41
CA ASN A 47 18.31 6.07 -23.74
C ASN A 47 16.90 5.47 -23.63
N VAL A 48 15.96 5.91 -24.46
CA VAL A 48 14.61 5.32 -24.57
C VAL A 48 14.67 3.82 -24.85
N ALA A 49 15.65 3.34 -25.63
CA ALA A 49 15.87 1.92 -25.87
C ALA A 49 16.13 1.10 -24.59
N SER A 50 16.67 1.73 -23.54
CA SER A 50 16.88 1.07 -22.25
C SER A 50 15.56 0.70 -21.56
N ILE A 51 14.50 1.49 -21.74
CA ILE A 51 13.16 1.15 -21.22
C ILE A 51 12.65 -0.12 -21.88
N SER A 52 12.76 -0.20 -23.22
CA SER A 52 12.35 -1.40 -23.96
C SER A 52 13.19 -2.61 -23.59
N TYR A 53 14.48 -2.42 -23.33
CA TYR A 53 15.39 -3.50 -22.94
C TYR A 53 15.09 -4.06 -21.53
N TYR A 54 14.88 -3.20 -20.53
CA TYR A 54 14.69 -3.64 -19.14
C TYR A 54 13.24 -3.96 -18.77
N PHE A 55 12.29 -3.31 -19.43
CA PHE A 55 10.88 -3.34 -19.02
C PHE A 55 9.92 -3.68 -20.16
N GLY A 56 10.40 -3.79 -21.39
CA GLY A 56 9.58 -4.03 -22.58
C GLY A 56 8.95 -2.75 -23.11
N ASP A 57 8.08 -2.15 -22.34
CA ASP A 57 7.35 -0.93 -22.68
C ASP A 57 7.02 -0.06 -21.46
N LYS A 58 6.20 0.98 -21.68
CA LYS A 58 5.72 1.86 -20.59
C LYS A 58 4.87 1.10 -19.57
N GLN A 59 4.09 0.11 -20.01
CA GLN A 59 3.25 -0.70 -19.12
C GLN A 59 4.11 -1.61 -18.26
N GLY A 60 5.13 -2.25 -18.85
CA GLY A 60 6.08 -3.08 -18.12
C GLY A 60 6.88 -2.28 -17.07
N LEU A 61 7.33 -1.07 -17.44
CA LEU A 61 7.98 -0.16 -16.51
C LEU A 61 7.06 0.25 -15.35
N TYR A 62 5.79 0.50 -15.64
CA TYR A 62 4.79 0.87 -14.63
C TYR A 62 4.52 -0.29 -13.67
N ARG A 63 4.31 -1.50 -14.18
CA ARG A 63 4.13 -2.72 -13.36
C ARG A 63 5.34 -3.03 -12.49
N ALA A 64 6.54 -2.86 -13.04
CA ALA A 64 7.79 -3.10 -12.31
C ALA A 64 7.95 -2.25 -11.04
N ILE A 65 7.26 -1.11 -10.95
CA ILE A 65 7.25 -0.29 -9.72
C ILE A 65 6.53 -1.03 -8.58
N PHE A 66 5.39 -1.67 -8.87
CA PHE A 66 4.61 -2.41 -7.87
C PHE A 66 5.24 -3.77 -7.53
N GLU A 67 6.05 -4.31 -8.43
CA GLU A 67 6.75 -5.59 -8.24
C GLU A 67 8.13 -5.44 -7.55
N ASP A 68 8.61 -4.21 -7.37
CA ASP A 68 9.91 -3.95 -6.76
C ASP A 68 9.81 -3.96 -5.22
N PRO A 69 10.45 -4.91 -4.51
CA PRO A 69 10.29 -5.04 -3.07
C PRO A 69 10.91 -3.90 -2.26
N GLU A 70 11.82 -3.10 -2.85
CA GLU A 70 12.38 -1.90 -2.19
C GLU A 70 11.40 -0.71 -2.26
N LEU A 71 10.60 -0.63 -3.32
CA LEU A 71 9.61 0.43 -3.53
C LEU A 71 8.25 0.06 -2.95
N ASN A 72 7.87 -1.19 -3.08
CA ASN A 72 6.62 -1.78 -2.63
C ASN A 72 6.91 -3.03 -1.80
N PRO A 73 7.24 -2.89 -0.51
CA PRO A 73 7.53 -4.03 0.34
C PRO A 73 6.33 -4.98 0.52
N GLY A 74 5.12 -4.55 0.11
CA GLY A 74 3.91 -5.34 0.23
C GLY A 74 3.47 -5.57 1.68
N PHE A 75 2.25 -6.08 1.86
CA PHE A 75 1.81 -6.68 3.11
C PHE A 75 2.24 -8.16 3.07
N ASP A 76 3.27 -8.51 3.84
CA ASP A 76 3.73 -9.89 3.97
C ASP A 76 3.26 -10.50 5.30
N PRO A 77 2.15 -11.26 5.31
CA PRO A 77 1.68 -11.96 6.48
C PRO A 77 2.52 -13.22 6.80
N VAL A 78 3.55 -13.52 6.00
CA VAL A 78 4.42 -14.68 6.22
C VAL A 78 5.15 -14.53 7.55
N GLY A 79 4.89 -15.46 8.47
CA GLY A 79 5.43 -15.43 9.83
C GLY A 79 4.47 -14.87 10.88
N ILE A 80 3.32 -14.33 10.47
CA ILE A 80 2.25 -13.98 11.39
C ILE A 80 1.27 -15.16 11.44
N ASP A 81 1.25 -15.87 12.57
CA ASP A 81 0.19 -16.85 12.83
C ASP A 81 -1.09 -16.10 13.27
N PRO A 82 -2.11 -15.99 12.39
CA PRO A 82 -3.36 -15.30 12.76
C PRO A 82 -4.08 -16.03 13.90
N ALA A 83 -3.77 -17.32 14.10
CA ALA A 83 -4.38 -18.12 15.17
C ALA A 83 -3.85 -17.74 16.56
N GLY A 84 -2.61 -17.21 16.63
CA GLY A 84 -1.95 -16.81 17.87
C GLY A 84 -2.24 -15.37 18.31
N LEU A 85 -2.83 -14.53 17.43
CA LEU A 85 -3.14 -13.12 17.74
C LEU A 85 -4.62 -12.93 18.06
N ASP A 86 -4.90 -12.04 19.01
CA ASP A 86 -6.26 -11.52 19.18
C ASP A 86 -6.59 -10.49 18.07
N LEU A 87 -7.88 -10.23 17.87
CA LEU A 87 -8.35 -9.33 16.81
C LEU A 87 -7.73 -7.92 16.95
N ARG A 88 -7.59 -7.42 18.18
CA ARG A 88 -7.03 -6.09 18.42
C ARG A 88 -5.58 -5.99 17.97
N SER A 89 -4.75 -6.98 18.30
CA SER A 89 -3.34 -7.06 17.90
C SER A 89 -3.20 -7.16 16.39
N LEU A 90 -4.11 -7.86 15.74
CA LEU A 90 -4.11 -8.03 14.29
C LEU A 90 -4.53 -6.74 13.57
N VAL A 91 -5.57 -6.05 14.06
CA VAL A 91 -5.98 -4.74 13.54
C VAL A 91 -4.88 -3.70 13.80
N ASP A 92 -4.21 -3.73 14.95
CA ASP A 92 -3.05 -2.86 15.25
C ASP A 92 -1.94 -3.05 14.22
N LEU A 93 -1.60 -4.29 13.89
CA LEU A 93 -0.59 -4.60 12.87
C LEU A 93 -0.96 -4.05 11.50
N LEU A 94 -2.17 -4.32 11.02
CA LEU A 94 -2.65 -3.83 9.72
C LEU A 94 -2.64 -2.30 9.62
N LEU A 95 -3.05 -1.62 10.69
CA LEU A 95 -3.03 -0.15 10.73
C LEU A 95 -1.60 0.41 10.80
N ARG A 96 -0.65 -0.31 11.43
CA ARG A 96 0.78 0.07 11.43
C ARG A 96 1.37 0.08 10.03
N GLU A 97 1.05 -0.89 9.19
CA GLU A 97 1.50 -0.93 7.79
C GLU A 97 1.11 0.33 7.01
N LEU A 98 0.00 0.98 7.39
CA LEU A 98 -0.45 2.24 6.79
C LEU A 98 0.16 3.49 7.45
N VAL A 99 0.50 3.45 8.74
CA VAL A 99 0.98 4.64 9.48
C VAL A 99 2.51 4.73 9.52
N GLU A 100 3.22 3.61 9.69
CA GLU A 100 4.69 3.60 9.80
C GLU A 100 5.42 4.19 8.58
N PRO A 101 4.98 3.96 7.34
CA PRO A 101 5.55 4.62 6.17
C PRO A 101 5.56 6.15 6.27
N LEU A 102 4.54 6.75 6.86
CA LEU A 102 4.48 8.20 7.04
C LEU A 102 5.50 8.74 8.05
N LYS A 103 6.01 7.89 8.96
CA LYS A 103 7.03 8.27 9.95
C LYS A 103 8.46 8.11 9.46
N LYS A 104 8.74 7.02 8.77
CA LYS A 104 10.12 6.53 8.53
C LYS A 104 10.49 6.41 7.07
N SER A 105 9.53 6.53 6.17
CA SER A 105 9.77 6.13 4.80
C SER A 105 10.63 7.07 4.01
N SER A 106 11.41 6.47 3.14
CA SER A 106 12.04 7.19 2.04
C SER A 106 10.96 7.87 1.19
N GLU A 107 11.31 8.97 0.55
CA GLU A 107 10.42 9.65 -0.40
C GLU A 107 9.87 8.67 -1.46
N GLN A 108 10.65 7.67 -1.83
CA GLN A 108 10.26 6.65 -2.82
C GLN A 108 9.09 5.78 -2.35
N VAL A 109 9.10 5.32 -1.11
CA VAL A 109 7.99 4.52 -0.55
C VAL A 109 6.71 5.36 -0.49
N LEU A 110 6.80 6.62 -0.05
CA LEU A 110 5.64 7.52 -0.04
C LEU A 110 5.09 7.79 -1.45
N LEU A 111 5.97 7.92 -2.45
CA LEU A 111 5.55 8.06 -3.85
C LEU A 111 4.90 6.78 -4.39
N CYS A 112 5.41 5.61 -4.01
CA CYS A 112 4.79 4.34 -4.38
C CYS A 112 3.39 4.20 -3.77
N MET A 113 3.24 4.52 -2.49
CA MET A 113 1.92 4.56 -1.84
C MET A 113 0.98 5.56 -2.52
N LYS A 114 1.47 6.76 -2.88
CA LYS A 114 0.67 7.74 -3.65
C LYS A 114 0.21 7.16 -4.99
N LEU A 115 1.06 6.37 -5.65
CA LEU A 115 0.72 5.72 -6.91
C LEU A 115 -0.36 4.64 -6.72
N HIS A 116 -0.28 3.83 -5.65
CA HIS A 116 -1.32 2.87 -5.27
C HIS A 116 -2.69 3.53 -5.10
N PHE A 117 -2.74 4.60 -4.31
CA PHE A 117 -4.01 5.29 -4.06
C PHE A 117 -4.53 6.00 -5.30
N ARG A 118 -3.64 6.41 -6.21
CA ARG A 118 -4.06 6.94 -7.50
C ARG A 118 -4.74 5.88 -8.37
N GLU A 119 -4.24 4.64 -8.37
CA GLU A 119 -4.88 3.52 -9.06
C GLU A 119 -6.28 3.21 -8.53
N MET A 120 -6.55 3.43 -7.24
CA MET A 120 -7.89 3.28 -6.67
C MET A 120 -8.89 4.30 -7.22
N VAL A 121 -8.43 5.52 -7.55
CA VAL A 121 -9.28 6.62 -8.00
C VAL A 121 -9.31 6.71 -9.54
N GLU A 122 -8.18 6.48 -10.18
CA GLU A 122 -7.97 6.55 -11.64
C GLU A 122 -7.36 5.25 -12.15
N PRO A 123 -8.11 4.12 -12.19
CA PRO A 123 -7.55 2.82 -12.51
C PRO A 123 -7.04 2.76 -13.95
N THR A 124 -5.79 2.36 -14.13
CA THR A 124 -5.18 2.14 -15.47
C THR A 124 -5.47 0.76 -16.02
N GLY A 125 -5.97 -0.16 -15.20
CA GLY A 125 -6.15 -1.59 -15.51
C GLY A 125 -4.87 -2.41 -15.36
N MET A 126 -3.75 -1.79 -14.99
CA MET A 126 -2.46 -2.49 -14.80
C MET A 126 -2.22 -2.92 -13.34
N TRP A 127 -3.16 -2.61 -12.49
CA TRP A 127 -3.07 -2.87 -11.05
C TRP A 127 -3.69 -4.20 -10.61
N GLN A 128 -4.14 -5.01 -11.57
CA GLN A 128 -4.82 -6.28 -11.27
C GLN A 128 -3.93 -7.25 -10.49
N SER A 129 -2.64 -7.34 -10.82
CA SER A 129 -1.69 -8.18 -10.08
C SER A 129 -1.52 -7.74 -8.62
N GLU A 130 -1.52 -6.43 -8.37
CA GLU A 130 -1.46 -5.87 -7.03
C GLU A 130 -2.71 -6.22 -6.21
N ILE A 131 -3.89 -6.11 -6.83
CA ILE A 131 -5.15 -6.52 -6.19
C ILE A 131 -5.09 -8.00 -5.81
N GLU A 132 -4.68 -8.88 -6.74
CA GLU A 132 -4.68 -10.33 -6.51
C GLU A 132 -3.60 -10.77 -5.50
N ASN A 133 -2.41 -10.18 -5.56
CA ASN A 133 -1.26 -10.66 -4.80
C ASN A 133 -1.09 -9.99 -3.43
N ASN A 134 -1.59 -8.77 -3.25
CA ASN A 134 -1.39 -7.99 -2.03
C ASN A 134 -2.71 -7.58 -1.35
N ILE A 135 -3.64 -6.95 -2.08
CA ILE A 135 -4.86 -6.39 -1.47
C ILE A 135 -5.84 -7.48 -1.04
N LYS A 136 -6.14 -8.44 -1.92
CA LYS A 136 -7.04 -9.56 -1.59
C LYS A 136 -6.53 -10.41 -0.42
N PRO A 137 -5.25 -10.82 -0.36
CA PRO A 137 -4.71 -11.53 0.80
C PRO A 137 -4.82 -10.75 2.11
N ALA A 138 -4.48 -9.46 2.11
CA ALA A 138 -4.60 -8.61 3.29
C ALA A 138 -6.06 -8.46 3.75
N HIS A 139 -7.00 -8.27 2.81
CA HIS A 139 -8.43 -8.23 3.11
C HIS A 139 -8.94 -9.58 3.65
N ALA A 140 -8.57 -10.70 3.00
CA ALA A 140 -8.95 -12.04 3.45
C ALA A 140 -8.42 -12.35 4.86
N PHE A 141 -7.21 -11.90 5.18
CA PHE A 141 -6.62 -12.05 6.50
C PHE A 141 -7.43 -11.32 7.58
N LEU A 142 -7.83 -10.06 7.35
CA LEU A 142 -8.69 -9.31 8.27
C LEU A 142 -10.08 -9.95 8.40
N VAL A 143 -10.68 -10.36 7.28
CA VAL A 143 -11.99 -11.05 7.25
C VAL A 143 -11.95 -12.33 8.06
N ALA A 144 -10.92 -13.16 7.91
CA ALA A 144 -10.76 -14.40 8.69
C ALA A 144 -10.66 -14.12 10.20
N ALA A 145 -9.94 -13.06 10.59
CA ALA A 145 -9.84 -12.65 11.99
C ALA A 145 -11.18 -12.17 12.56
N LEU A 146 -11.93 -11.40 11.77
CA LEU A 146 -13.28 -10.96 12.14
C LEU A 146 -14.24 -12.16 12.27
N CYS A 147 -14.24 -13.09 11.32
CA CYS A 147 -15.04 -14.31 11.41
C CYS A 147 -14.71 -15.10 12.67
N LYS A 148 -13.43 -15.31 12.99
CA LYS A 148 -12.99 -15.96 14.22
C LYS A 148 -13.52 -15.23 15.48
N HIS A 149 -13.45 -13.90 15.50
CA HIS A 149 -13.92 -13.09 16.62
C HIS A 149 -15.44 -13.21 16.83
N PHE A 150 -16.21 -13.22 15.75
CA PHE A 150 -17.67 -13.34 15.79
C PHE A 150 -18.20 -14.78 15.85
N GLY A 151 -17.31 -15.78 15.81
CA GLY A 151 -17.70 -17.21 15.81
C GLY A 151 -18.46 -17.63 14.53
N LEU A 152 -18.08 -17.05 13.39
CA LEU A 152 -18.70 -17.34 12.09
C LEU A 152 -17.85 -18.33 11.29
N ASP A 153 -18.50 -19.35 10.69
CA ASP A 153 -17.85 -20.30 9.79
C ASP A 153 -17.51 -19.67 8.43
N GLN A 154 -18.31 -18.70 7.99
CA GLN A 154 -18.13 -17.99 6.73
C GLN A 154 -18.45 -16.50 6.90
N ALA A 155 -17.72 -15.67 6.16
CA ALA A 155 -17.97 -14.24 6.12
C ALA A 155 -19.28 -13.95 5.36
N ASP A 156 -20.11 -13.09 5.94
CA ASP A 156 -21.21 -12.43 5.27
C ASP A 156 -20.79 -11.05 4.75
N ASP A 157 -21.68 -10.40 4.01
CA ASP A 157 -21.44 -9.06 3.47
C ASP A 157 -21.14 -8.02 4.55
N ASP A 158 -21.68 -8.16 5.76
CA ASP A 158 -21.46 -7.20 6.85
C ASP A 158 -20.05 -7.32 7.42
N ILE A 159 -19.47 -8.52 7.46
CA ILE A 159 -18.05 -8.73 7.80
C ILE A 159 -17.14 -8.07 6.75
N HIS A 160 -17.47 -8.22 5.46
CA HIS A 160 -16.72 -7.55 4.40
C HIS A 160 -16.83 -6.01 4.48
N ARG A 161 -18.01 -5.47 4.76
CA ARG A 161 -18.20 -4.02 5.00
C ARG A 161 -17.34 -3.54 6.15
N LEU A 162 -17.40 -4.22 7.30
CA LEU A 162 -16.60 -3.88 8.48
C LEU A 162 -15.08 -3.91 8.17
N ALA A 163 -14.62 -4.91 7.42
CA ALA A 163 -13.22 -5.00 7.02
C ALA A 163 -12.80 -3.83 6.12
N PHE A 164 -13.65 -3.41 5.16
CA PHE A 164 -13.40 -2.23 4.33
C PHE A 164 -13.41 -0.93 5.13
N GLU A 165 -14.32 -0.77 6.09
CA GLU A 165 -14.37 0.41 6.96
C GLU A 165 -13.08 0.54 7.81
N ILE A 166 -12.62 -0.55 8.42
CA ILE A 166 -11.39 -0.58 9.21
C ILE A 166 -10.19 -0.18 8.34
N SER A 167 -10.03 -0.80 7.17
CA SER A 167 -8.94 -0.50 6.24
C SER A 167 -9.04 0.92 5.68
N GLY A 168 -10.24 1.37 5.35
CA GLY A 168 -10.54 2.69 4.78
C GLY A 168 -10.13 3.84 5.68
N MET A 169 -10.26 3.69 7.00
CA MET A 169 -9.80 4.71 7.95
C MET A 169 -8.29 4.94 7.86
N GLY A 170 -7.48 3.90 7.70
CA GLY A 170 -6.04 4.02 7.51
C GLY A 170 -5.67 4.57 6.13
N ILE A 171 -6.36 4.13 5.09
CA ILE A 171 -6.17 4.59 3.70
C ILE A 171 -6.42 6.10 3.60
N MET A 172 -7.38 6.64 4.36
CA MET A 172 -7.67 8.08 4.36
C MET A 172 -6.49 8.96 4.74
N LEU A 173 -5.53 8.47 5.53
CA LEU A 173 -4.29 9.20 5.84
C LEU A 173 -3.44 9.49 4.59
N HIS A 174 -3.51 8.64 3.61
CA HIS A 174 -2.75 8.77 2.36
C HIS A 174 -3.53 9.53 1.30
N VAL A 175 -4.78 9.13 1.03
CA VAL A 175 -5.64 9.80 0.04
C VAL A 175 -5.94 11.24 0.44
N GLY A 176 -6.23 11.45 1.73
CA GLY A 176 -6.53 12.76 2.30
C GLY A 176 -5.32 13.55 2.81
N HIS A 177 -4.09 13.06 2.62
CA HIS A 177 -2.88 13.63 3.23
C HIS A 177 -2.74 15.14 3.01
N GLU A 178 -2.86 15.61 1.76
CA GLU A 178 -2.76 17.02 1.41
C GLU A 178 -3.89 17.85 2.07
N VAL A 179 -5.10 17.32 2.12
CA VAL A 179 -6.24 17.98 2.76
C VAL A 179 -6.03 18.10 4.27
N ILE A 180 -5.57 17.01 4.91
CA ILE A 180 -5.26 17.02 6.35
C ILE A 180 -4.15 18.02 6.67
N GLN A 181 -3.10 18.09 5.83
CA GLN A 181 -2.01 19.06 6.00
C GLN A 181 -2.47 20.50 5.86
N ILE A 182 -3.44 20.80 5.00
CA ILE A 182 -4.00 22.16 4.86
C ILE A 182 -4.87 22.51 6.06
N ILE A 183 -5.77 21.59 6.47
CA ILE A 183 -6.76 21.85 7.52
C ILE A 183 -6.11 21.82 8.91
N ARG A 184 -5.29 20.80 9.19
CA ARG A 184 -4.71 20.58 10.51
C ARG A 184 -3.35 19.88 10.43
N PRO A 185 -2.28 20.56 9.99
CA PRO A 185 -0.96 19.96 9.75
C PRO A 185 -0.35 19.28 10.98
N GLN A 186 -0.71 19.72 12.18
CA GLN A 186 -0.22 19.14 13.45
C GLN A 186 -0.57 17.66 13.62
N LEU A 187 -1.58 17.15 12.92
CA LEU A 187 -1.99 15.73 13.01
C LEU A 187 -0.95 14.79 12.37
N LEU A 188 -0.16 15.27 11.40
CA LEU A 188 0.78 14.46 10.64
C LEU A 188 2.24 14.93 10.77
N LYS A 189 2.50 15.98 11.58
CA LYS A 189 3.79 16.69 11.55
C LYS A 189 4.94 15.93 12.21
N THR A 190 4.67 15.12 13.21
CA THR A 190 5.69 14.43 14.02
C THR A 190 5.36 12.95 14.16
N ALA A 191 6.39 12.13 14.42
CA ALA A 191 6.20 10.72 14.69
C ALA A 191 5.19 10.49 15.84
N ASP A 192 5.30 11.26 16.92
CA ASP A 192 4.40 11.22 18.07
C ASP A 192 2.94 11.64 17.71
N ALA A 193 2.74 12.57 16.76
CA ALA A 193 1.41 12.89 16.26
C ALA A 193 0.81 11.72 15.45
N LEU A 194 1.64 11.03 14.67
CA LEU A 194 1.24 9.84 13.92
C LEU A 194 0.98 8.64 14.83
N ASP A 195 1.74 8.48 15.94
CA ASP A 195 1.46 7.47 16.97
C ASP A 195 0.08 7.69 17.61
N ARG A 196 -0.22 8.92 17.99
CA ARG A 196 -1.55 9.27 18.52
C ARG A 196 -2.66 9.06 17.48
N TYR A 197 -2.37 9.31 16.21
CA TYR A 197 -3.34 9.04 15.14
C TYR A 197 -3.60 7.55 15.00
N HIS A 198 -2.55 6.73 14.99
CA HIS A 198 -2.62 5.27 14.97
C HIS A 198 -3.45 4.72 16.15
N GLU A 199 -3.17 5.17 17.38
CA GLU A 199 -3.94 4.77 18.57
C GLU A 199 -5.43 5.09 18.42
N ARG A 200 -5.77 6.23 17.80
CA ARG A 200 -7.17 6.61 17.53
C ARG A 200 -7.80 5.72 16.48
N LEU A 201 -7.10 5.43 15.39
CA LEU A 201 -7.58 4.51 14.37
C LEU A 201 -7.88 3.12 14.96
N LEU A 202 -6.98 2.60 15.77
CA LEU A 202 -7.17 1.33 16.47
C LEU A 202 -8.40 1.38 17.41
N SER A 203 -8.53 2.45 18.18
CA SER A 203 -9.67 2.65 19.09
C SER A 203 -11.00 2.72 18.32
N TYR A 204 -11.05 3.42 17.21
CA TYR A 204 -12.24 3.53 16.36
C TYR A 204 -12.56 2.20 15.67
N SER A 205 -11.57 1.47 15.19
CA SER A 205 -11.74 0.12 14.62
C SER A 205 -12.38 -0.83 15.64
N MET A 206 -11.87 -0.84 16.87
CA MET A 206 -12.45 -1.69 17.92
C MET A 206 -13.85 -1.24 18.36
N ALA A 207 -14.16 0.05 18.27
CA ALA A 207 -15.51 0.56 18.51
C ALA A 207 -16.49 0.11 17.41
N LEU A 208 -16.07 0.06 16.14
CA LEU A 208 -16.86 -0.49 15.03
C LEU A 208 -17.12 -1.99 15.23
N VAL A 209 -16.10 -2.76 15.63
CA VAL A 209 -16.27 -4.19 15.96
C VAL A 209 -17.29 -4.37 17.08
N ALA A 210 -17.19 -3.61 18.17
CA ALA A 210 -18.16 -3.68 19.28
C ALA A 210 -19.58 -3.25 18.88
N LEU A 211 -19.70 -2.33 17.95
CA LEU A 211 -21.00 -1.93 17.38
C LEU A 211 -21.62 -3.09 16.59
N GLU A 212 -20.85 -3.72 15.73
CA GLU A 212 -21.30 -4.86 14.93
C GLU A 212 -21.66 -6.06 15.81
N GLU A 213 -20.92 -6.31 16.88
CA GLU A 213 -21.23 -7.36 17.86
C GLU A 213 -22.60 -7.12 18.52
N ARG A 214 -22.88 -5.88 18.95
CA ARG A 214 -24.19 -5.51 19.52
C ARG A 214 -25.32 -5.68 18.49
N ARG A 215 -25.08 -5.28 17.24
CA ARG A 215 -26.07 -5.43 16.16
C ARG A 215 -26.42 -6.90 15.96
N ARG A 216 -25.44 -7.79 15.87
CA ARG A 216 -25.64 -9.24 15.70
C ARG A 216 -26.40 -9.83 16.88
N ASN A 217 -26.01 -9.51 18.10
CA ASN A 217 -26.66 -10.03 19.30
C ASN A 217 -28.14 -9.58 19.40
N THR A 218 -28.47 -8.39 18.93
CA THR A 218 -29.87 -7.90 18.92
C THR A 218 -30.72 -8.67 17.91
N PHE A 219 -30.18 -9.00 16.74
CA PHE A 219 -30.91 -9.82 15.74
C PHE A 219 -31.13 -11.27 16.19
N PHE A 220 -30.15 -11.87 16.88
CA PHE A 220 -30.27 -13.24 17.40
C PHE A 220 -31.30 -13.36 18.55
N ASN A 221 -31.52 -12.29 19.34
CA ASN A 221 -32.48 -12.27 20.44
C ASN A 221 -33.90 -11.87 19.99
N ALA A 222 -34.10 -11.44 18.76
CA ALA A 222 -35.39 -11.01 18.20
C ALA A 222 -36.11 -12.10 17.35
N ASN A 223 -35.43 -13.23 17.12
CA ASN A 223 -35.96 -14.43 16.42
C ASN A 223 -35.98 -15.63 17.35
#